data_f79852184e77b2b9031a442c72a2943d
#
_entry.id   f79852184e77b2b9031a442c72a2943d
#
_cell.length_a   1.000
_cell.length_b   1.000
_cell.length_c   1.000
_cell.angle_alpha   90.00
_cell.angle_beta   90.00
_cell.angle_gamma   90.00
#
_symmetry.space_group_name_H-M   'P 1'
#
loop_
_entity.id
_entity.type
_entity.pdbx_description
1 polymer ?
#
loop_
_entity_poly.entity_id
_entity_poly.type
_entity_poly.pdbx_seq_one_letter_code
_entity_poly.pdbx_strand_id
1 'polypeptide(L)'
;MIGEAFNILTSINALCRAASIDGGVDCILVHNTHDAISMQIEKVSNSQDIERLANHILEIYCKLVEDTRSNGYSPIIKKAVSYLHTHYEHPLTLHSVAKMIPCSDGHLSKRFHAETGKTFHIYLNDFRISQALPLLETRLYSITEVASQVGFSSYTKFSVAFKKQMGMNATEYLQQI
;
A
#
# COMPACT_ATOMS: atom_id res chain seq x y z
N MET A 1 22.97 -20.00 9.82
CA MET A 1 23.28 -18.59 10.23
C MET A 1 22.90 -17.56 9.16
N ILE A 2 23.49 -17.56 7.94
CA ILE A 2 23.12 -16.54 6.89
C ILE A 2 21.66 -16.69 6.44
N GLY A 3 21.15 -17.90 6.26
CA GLY A 3 19.77 -18.12 5.85
C GLY A 3 18.72 -17.69 6.90
N GLU A 4 19.02 -17.86 8.19
CA GLU A 4 18.13 -17.39 9.28
C GLU A 4 18.11 -15.86 9.32
N ALA A 5 19.25 -15.22 9.13
CA ALA A 5 19.35 -13.77 9.09
C ALA A 5 18.61 -13.17 7.88
N PHE A 6 18.69 -13.80 6.72
CA PHE A 6 17.91 -13.44 5.55
C PHE A 6 16.40 -13.48 5.84
N ASN A 7 15.94 -14.56 6.46
CA ASN A 7 14.51 -14.69 6.84
C ASN A 7 14.10 -13.60 7.85
N ILE A 8 14.95 -13.24 8.81
CA ILE A 8 14.67 -12.18 9.78
C ILE A 8 14.54 -10.84 9.07
N LEU A 9 15.50 -10.46 8.22
CA LEU A 9 15.45 -9.20 7.48
C LEU A 9 14.23 -9.10 6.57
N THR A 10 13.90 -10.18 5.88
CA THR A 10 12.70 -10.25 5.03
C THR A 10 11.43 -10.08 5.86
N SER A 11 11.37 -10.71 7.03
CA SER A 11 10.22 -10.56 7.96
C SER A 11 10.10 -9.14 8.49
N ILE A 12 11.21 -8.51 8.89
CA ILE A 12 11.24 -7.11 9.33
C ILE A 12 10.74 -6.20 8.20
N ASN A 13 11.24 -6.37 6.97
CA ASN A 13 10.83 -5.58 5.82
C ASN A 13 9.32 -5.72 5.54
N ALA A 14 8.77 -6.93 5.60
CA ALA A 14 7.34 -7.19 5.40
C ALA A 14 6.48 -6.57 6.52
N LEU A 15 6.88 -6.69 7.78
CA LEU A 15 6.17 -6.10 8.92
C LEU A 15 6.19 -4.57 8.88
N CYS A 16 7.34 -3.97 8.56
CA CYS A 16 7.47 -2.52 8.41
C CYS A 16 6.62 -1.98 7.25
N ARG A 17 6.57 -2.73 6.13
CA ARG A 17 5.66 -2.44 5.01
C ARG A 17 4.21 -2.36 5.48
N ALA A 18 3.71 -3.39 6.15
CA ALA A 18 2.34 -3.44 6.65
C ALA A 18 2.06 -2.28 7.63
N ALA A 19 2.91 -2.07 8.63
CA ALA A 19 2.78 -1.00 9.61
C ALA A 19 2.80 0.40 8.97
N SER A 20 3.56 0.60 7.89
CA SER A 20 3.62 1.89 7.19
C SER A 20 2.34 2.18 6.41
N ILE A 21 1.75 1.15 5.79
CA ILE A 21 0.44 1.27 5.14
C ILE A 21 -0.63 1.61 6.17
N ASP A 22 -0.66 0.93 7.31
CA ASP A 22 -1.56 1.22 8.41
C ASP A 22 -1.33 2.63 9.00
N GLY A 23 -0.08 3.09 8.97
CA GLY A 23 0.32 4.46 9.32
C GLY A 23 -0.11 5.53 8.32
N GLY A 24 -0.71 5.14 7.18
CA GLY A 24 -1.24 6.03 6.15
C GLY A 24 -0.20 6.51 5.13
N VAL A 25 0.95 5.85 5.03
CA VAL A 25 1.93 6.12 3.96
C VAL A 25 1.36 5.71 2.61
N ASP A 26 1.67 6.46 1.56
CA ASP A 26 1.25 6.12 0.19
C ASP A 26 1.77 4.74 -0.20
N CYS A 27 0.85 3.89 -0.66
CA CYS A 27 1.11 2.48 -0.90
C CYS A 27 2.10 2.21 -2.05
N ILE A 28 2.18 3.10 -3.05
CA ILE A 28 3.17 2.98 -4.13
C ILE A 28 4.57 3.28 -3.55
N LEU A 29 4.66 4.31 -2.71
CA LEU A 29 5.91 4.67 -2.06
C LEU A 29 6.39 3.53 -1.14
N VAL A 30 5.49 2.93 -0.38
CA VAL A 30 5.79 1.77 0.48
C VAL A 30 6.22 0.56 -0.36
N HIS A 31 5.55 0.29 -1.48
CA HIS A 31 5.92 -0.84 -2.36
C HIS A 31 7.32 -0.64 -2.95
N ASN A 32 7.58 0.50 -3.57
CA ASN A 32 8.91 0.81 -4.12
C ASN A 32 10.02 0.75 -3.08
N THR A 33 9.72 1.20 -1.85
CA THR A 33 10.66 1.12 -0.72
C THR A 33 10.92 -0.33 -0.34
N HIS A 34 9.86 -1.16 -0.25
CA HIS A 34 9.97 -2.58 0.06
C HIS A 34 10.85 -3.32 -0.94
N ASP A 35 10.64 -3.09 -2.24
CA ASP A 35 11.40 -3.73 -3.31
C ASP A 35 12.88 -3.30 -3.29
N ALA A 36 13.12 -2.01 -3.10
CA ALA A 36 14.50 -1.49 -2.99
C ALA A 36 15.24 -2.10 -1.79
N ILE A 37 14.56 -2.32 -0.67
CA ILE A 37 15.12 -2.97 0.51
C ILE A 37 15.32 -4.47 0.25
N SER A 38 14.38 -5.15 -0.41
CA SER A 38 14.51 -6.58 -0.75
C SER A 38 15.75 -6.84 -1.60
N MET A 39 16.03 -5.98 -2.58
CA MET A 39 17.27 -6.04 -3.37
C MET A 39 18.54 -5.81 -2.53
N GLN A 40 18.46 -5.07 -1.42
CA GLN A 40 19.60 -4.90 -0.51
C GLN A 40 19.80 -6.13 0.38
N ILE A 41 18.69 -6.75 0.84
CA ILE A 41 18.71 -7.98 1.64
C ILE A 41 19.44 -9.11 0.89
N GLU A 42 19.19 -9.26 -0.42
CA GLU A 42 19.83 -10.27 -1.26
C GLU A 42 21.36 -10.11 -1.35
N LYS A 43 21.88 -8.91 -1.13
CA LYS A 43 23.33 -8.60 -1.22
C LYS A 43 24.07 -8.75 0.09
N VAL A 44 23.36 -9.04 1.19
CA VAL A 44 23.99 -9.17 2.53
C VAL A 44 24.79 -10.45 2.61
N SER A 45 26.08 -10.33 2.98
CA SER A 45 27.02 -11.44 3.02
C SER A 45 27.68 -11.68 4.37
N ASN A 46 27.55 -10.77 5.32
CA ASN A 46 28.17 -10.89 6.65
C ASN A 46 27.27 -10.38 7.78
N SER A 47 27.60 -10.74 9.02
CA SER A 47 26.78 -10.43 10.20
C SER A 47 26.72 -8.95 10.57
N GLN A 48 27.74 -8.17 10.28
CA GLN A 48 27.73 -6.72 10.56
C GLN A 48 26.79 -5.97 9.63
N ASP A 49 26.70 -6.40 8.37
CA ASP A 49 25.78 -5.82 7.40
C ASP A 49 24.31 -6.16 7.74
N ILE A 50 24.05 -7.32 8.37
CA ILE A 50 22.71 -7.72 8.81
C ILE A 50 22.17 -6.73 9.84
N GLU A 51 22.95 -6.45 10.89
CA GLU A 51 22.53 -5.52 11.95
C GLU A 51 22.36 -4.10 11.43
N ARG A 52 23.28 -3.63 10.59
CA ARG A 52 23.18 -2.31 9.95
C ARG A 52 21.94 -2.21 9.07
N LEU A 53 21.65 -3.23 8.26
CA LEU A 53 20.51 -3.22 7.38
C LEU A 53 19.21 -3.32 8.16
N ALA A 54 19.13 -4.11 9.24
CA ALA A 54 17.93 -4.17 10.10
C ALA A 54 17.58 -2.79 10.68
N ASN A 55 18.57 -2.09 11.23
CA ASN A 55 18.37 -0.74 11.75
C ASN A 55 17.98 0.25 10.64
N HIS A 56 18.62 0.16 9.48
CA HIS A 56 18.32 1.02 8.34
C HIS A 56 16.90 0.80 7.80
N ILE A 57 16.41 -0.43 7.76
CA ILE A 57 15.03 -0.74 7.40
C ILE A 57 14.06 -0.01 8.34
N LEU A 58 14.27 -0.12 9.65
CA LEU A 58 13.44 0.55 10.65
C LEU A 58 13.47 2.08 10.48
N GLU A 59 14.64 2.67 10.29
CA GLU A 59 14.81 4.12 10.10
C GLU A 59 14.05 4.63 8.86
N ILE A 60 14.17 3.92 7.73
CA ILE A 60 13.48 4.30 6.48
C ILE A 60 11.96 4.32 6.70
N TYR A 61 11.41 3.24 7.24
CA TYR A 61 9.95 3.14 7.40
C TYR A 61 9.42 4.07 8.50
N CYS A 62 10.15 4.27 9.60
CA CYS A 62 9.79 5.27 10.61
C CYS A 62 9.75 6.67 10.01
N LYS A 63 10.74 7.04 9.21
CA LYS A 63 10.78 8.33 8.54
C LYS A 63 9.63 8.51 7.55
N LEU A 64 9.29 7.48 6.78
CA LEU A 64 8.11 7.53 5.89
C LEU A 64 6.82 7.80 6.65
N VAL A 65 6.63 7.16 7.81
CA VAL A 65 5.46 7.38 8.67
C VAL A 65 5.47 8.78 9.29
N GLU A 66 6.63 9.26 9.75
CA GLU A 66 6.79 10.62 10.31
C GLU A 66 6.50 11.69 9.26
N ASP A 67 7.05 11.55 8.05
CA ASP A 67 6.81 12.47 6.94
C ASP A 67 5.32 12.48 6.54
N THR A 68 4.66 11.35 6.59
CA THR A 68 3.21 11.24 6.34
C THR A 68 2.37 11.84 7.46
N ARG A 69 2.80 11.72 8.71
CA ARG A 69 2.13 12.34 9.86
C ARG A 69 2.32 13.85 9.92
N SER A 70 3.47 14.34 9.50
CA SER A 70 3.77 15.78 9.41
C SER A 70 3.03 16.44 8.23
N ASN A 71 2.72 15.69 7.16
CA ASN A 71 1.79 16.09 6.12
C ASN A 71 0.34 15.99 6.63
N GLY A 72 0.03 16.90 7.54
CA GLY A 72 -1.11 17.00 8.42
C GLY A 72 -2.47 16.85 7.77
N TYR A 73 -2.92 15.63 7.46
CA TYR A 73 -4.34 15.40 7.19
C TYR A 73 -5.18 15.88 8.36
N SER A 74 -6.21 16.63 8.07
CA SER A 74 -7.20 17.01 9.07
C SER A 74 -7.85 15.78 9.71
N PRO A 75 -8.40 15.89 10.92
CA PRO A 75 -9.06 14.76 11.61
C PRO A 75 -10.16 14.09 10.77
N ILE A 76 -10.85 14.85 9.91
CA ILE A 76 -11.87 14.33 8.99
C ILE A 76 -11.23 13.43 7.93
N ILE A 77 -10.13 13.86 7.33
CA ILE A 77 -9.46 13.09 6.28
C ILE A 77 -8.72 11.88 6.88
N LYS A 78 -8.11 12.01 8.06
CA LYS A 78 -7.55 10.87 8.79
C LYS A 78 -8.60 9.78 9.02
N LYS A 79 -9.81 10.15 9.48
CA LYS A 79 -10.92 9.19 9.66
C LYS A 79 -11.36 8.57 8.34
N ALA A 80 -11.47 9.37 7.26
CA ALA A 80 -11.88 8.87 5.95
C ALA A 80 -10.87 7.86 5.39
N VAL A 81 -9.58 8.17 5.49
CA VAL A 81 -8.49 7.29 5.04
C VAL A 81 -8.44 6.01 5.89
N SER A 82 -8.51 6.12 7.21
CA SER A 82 -8.55 4.95 8.10
C SER A 82 -9.74 4.04 7.79
N TYR A 83 -10.94 4.61 7.59
CA TYR A 83 -12.12 3.84 7.23
C TYR A 83 -11.96 3.15 5.86
N LEU A 84 -11.38 3.85 4.87
CA LEU A 84 -11.08 3.29 3.56
C LEU A 84 -10.12 2.11 3.68
N HIS A 85 -9.03 2.24 4.43
CA HIS A 85 -8.04 1.18 4.61
C HIS A 85 -8.60 -0.07 5.29
N THR A 86 -9.58 0.10 6.18
CA THR A 86 -10.20 -1.02 6.92
C THR A 86 -11.29 -1.74 6.10
N HIS A 87 -11.90 -1.05 5.11
CA HIS A 87 -13.08 -1.56 4.41
C HIS A 87 -12.93 -1.62 2.88
N TYR A 88 -11.69 -1.53 2.36
CA TYR A 88 -11.41 -1.46 0.93
C TYR A 88 -11.94 -2.65 0.12
N GLU A 89 -12.05 -3.82 0.72
CA GLU A 89 -12.55 -5.06 0.09
C GLU A 89 -14.04 -4.98 -0.27
N HIS A 90 -14.77 -4.11 0.43
CA HIS A 90 -16.21 -3.96 0.23
C HIS A 90 -16.55 -2.85 -0.77
N PRO A 91 -17.79 -2.83 -1.32
CA PRO A 91 -18.27 -1.70 -2.10
C PRO A 91 -18.23 -0.41 -1.28
N LEU A 92 -17.29 0.47 -1.62
CA LEU A 92 -17.05 1.70 -0.89
C LEU A 92 -17.20 2.91 -1.81
N THR A 93 -17.97 3.89 -1.35
CA THR A 93 -18.20 5.16 -2.05
C THR A 93 -17.89 6.33 -1.11
N LEU A 94 -17.56 7.49 -1.68
CA LEU A 94 -17.38 8.71 -0.89
C LEU A 94 -18.62 9.01 -0.03
N HIS A 95 -19.83 8.76 -0.59
CA HIS A 95 -21.10 8.94 0.10
C HIS A 95 -21.23 8.02 1.33
N SER A 96 -20.86 6.74 1.20
CA SER A 96 -20.90 5.81 2.35
C SER A 96 -19.95 6.25 3.46
N VAL A 97 -18.78 6.76 3.10
CA VAL A 97 -17.80 7.27 4.06
C VAL A 97 -18.26 8.58 4.70
N ALA A 98 -18.85 9.49 3.92
CA ALA A 98 -19.39 10.75 4.44
C ALA A 98 -20.52 10.55 5.45
N LYS A 99 -21.30 9.46 5.34
CA LYS A 99 -22.31 9.07 6.35
C LYS A 99 -21.71 8.65 7.68
N MET A 100 -20.51 8.05 7.66
CA MET A 100 -19.80 7.61 8.87
C MET A 100 -19.05 8.77 9.56
N ILE A 101 -18.77 9.81 8.80
CA ILE A 101 -18.10 11.02 9.29
C ILE A 101 -19.12 12.17 9.19
N PRO A 102 -19.35 12.96 10.24
CA PRO A 102 -20.39 14.00 10.23
C PRO A 102 -20.00 15.15 9.29
N CYS A 103 -20.02 14.92 7.98
CA CYS A 103 -19.79 15.95 6.96
C CYS A 103 -20.56 15.64 5.66
N SER A 104 -20.79 16.67 4.84
CA SER A 104 -21.43 16.50 3.53
C SER A 104 -20.46 15.90 2.50
N ASP A 105 -21.02 15.19 1.50
CA ASP A 105 -20.25 14.59 0.40
C ASP A 105 -19.37 15.62 -0.31
N GLY A 106 -19.91 16.81 -0.59
CA GLY A 106 -19.18 17.88 -1.28
C GLY A 106 -18.03 18.42 -0.44
N HIS A 107 -18.21 18.55 0.88
CA HIS A 107 -17.15 18.98 1.78
C HIS A 107 -16.05 17.93 1.87
N LEU A 108 -16.43 16.65 2.08
CA LEU A 108 -15.48 15.54 2.12
C LEU A 108 -14.71 15.43 0.81
N SER A 109 -15.38 15.49 -0.35
CA SER A 109 -14.75 15.40 -1.67
C SER A 109 -13.68 16.49 -1.89
N LYS A 110 -14.03 17.75 -1.62
CA LYS A 110 -13.11 18.87 -1.78
C LYS A 110 -11.90 18.75 -0.86
N ARG A 111 -12.13 18.46 0.42
CA ARG A 111 -11.06 18.30 1.40
C ARG A 111 -10.17 17.09 1.12
N PHE A 112 -10.78 15.96 0.77
CA PHE A 112 -10.04 14.75 0.44
C PHE A 112 -9.08 15.01 -0.72
N HIS A 113 -9.56 15.63 -1.79
CA HIS A 113 -8.70 15.99 -2.92
C HIS A 113 -7.62 17.01 -2.55
N ALA A 114 -7.96 18.04 -1.79
CA ALA A 114 -7.03 19.08 -1.38
C ALA A 114 -5.89 18.56 -0.49
N GLU A 115 -6.20 17.61 0.41
CA GLU A 115 -5.25 17.09 1.39
C GLU A 115 -4.48 15.85 0.89
N THR A 116 -5.10 14.99 0.05
CA THR A 116 -4.45 13.77 -0.48
C THR A 116 -3.89 13.92 -1.88
N GLY A 117 -4.21 15.01 -2.60
CA GLY A 117 -3.87 15.20 -4.00
C GLY A 117 -4.66 14.32 -4.97
N LYS A 118 -5.52 13.41 -4.49
CA LYS A 118 -6.26 12.43 -5.29
C LYS A 118 -7.76 12.51 -5.00
N THR A 119 -8.60 12.16 -5.99
CA THR A 119 -10.01 11.94 -5.68
C THR A 119 -10.17 10.67 -4.85
N PHE A 120 -11.24 10.57 -4.06
CA PHE A 120 -11.53 9.40 -3.24
C PHE A 120 -11.47 8.08 -4.03
N HIS A 121 -12.05 8.06 -5.23
CA HIS A 121 -12.07 6.87 -6.08
C HIS A 121 -10.68 6.48 -6.58
N ILE A 122 -9.85 7.45 -6.97
CA ILE A 122 -8.47 7.18 -7.40
C ILE A 122 -7.68 6.65 -6.20
N TYR A 123 -7.78 7.29 -5.05
CA TYR A 123 -7.10 6.86 -3.83
C TYR A 123 -7.49 5.42 -3.42
N LEU A 124 -8.79 5.10 -3.43
CA LEU A 124 -9.30 3.76 -3.14
C LEU A 124 -8.75 2.71 -4.12
N ASN A 125 -8.75 3.02 -5.41
CA ASN A 125 -8.22 2.09 -6.42
C ASN A 125 -6.72 1.87 -6.26
N ASP A 126 -5.96 2.94 -6.00
CA ASP A 126 -4.52 2.86 -5.77
C ASP A 126 -4.22 1.97 -4.54
N PHE A 127 -4.98 2.16 -3.47
CA PHE A 127 -4.84 1.32 -2.28
C PHE A 127 -5.18 -0.15 -2.57
N ARG A 128 -6.28 -0.43 -3.29
CA ARG A 128 -6.65 -1.80 -3.70
C ARG A 128 -5.57 -2.48 -4.54
N ILE A 129 -4.96 -1.74 -5.47
CA ILE A 129 -3.87 -2.30 -6.28
C ILE A 129 -2.67 -2.65 -5.40
N SER A 130 -2.30 -1.80 -4.44
CA SER A 130 -1.20 -2.14 -3.53
C SER A 130 -1.46 -3.39 -2.70
N GLN A 131 -2.73 -3.60 -2.29
CA GLN A 131 -3.12 -4.83 -1.59
C GLN A 131 -3.16 -6.05 -2.52
N ALA A 132 -3.37 -5.84 -3.82
CA ALA A 132 -3.35 -6.91 -4.82
C ALA A 132 -1.93 -7.44 -5.09
N LEU A 133 -0.90 -6.59 -5.03
CA LEU A 133 0.48 -6.96 -5.39
C LEU A 133 0.97 -8.20 -4.61
N PRO A 134 0.94 -8.22 -3.26
CA PRO A 134 1.39 -9.40 -2.51
C PRO A 134 0.56 -10.65 -2.82
N LEU A 135 -0.74 -10.51 -3.10
CA LEU A 135 -1.59 -11.65 -3.46
C LEU A 135 -1.22 -12.22 -4.84
N LEU A 136 -0.89 -11.35 -5.79
CA LEU A 136 -0.41 -11.76 -7.11
C LEU A 136 0.94 -12.48 -7.03
N GLU A 137 1.85 -12.00 -6.21
CA GLU A 137 3.18 -12.57 -6.00
C GLU A 137 3.14 -14.01 -5.45
N THR A 138 2.14 -14.34 -4.62
CA THR A 138 1.97 -15.73 -4.14
C THR A 138 1.67 -16.72 -5.25
N ARG A 139 1.13 -16.28 -6.39
CA ARG A 139 0.64 -17.11 -7.51
C ARG A 139 -0.41 -18.18 -7.11
N LEU A 140 -0.98 -18.06 -5.91
CA LEU A 140 -2.02 -18.97 -5.42
C LEU A 140 -3.39 -18.70 -6.02
N TYR A 141 -3.62 -17.47 -6.49
CA TYR A 141 -4.89 -17.01 -7.00
C TYR A 141 -4.75 -16.51 -8.44
N SER A 142 -5.79 -16.69 -9.25
CA SER A 142 -5.87 -16.04 -10.54
C SER A 142 -5.99 -14.52 -10.39
N ILE A 143 -5.59 -13.77 -11.41
CA ILE A 143 -5.70 -12.30 -11.41
C ILE A 143 -7.15 -11.85 -11.17
N THR A 144 -8.13 -12.61 -11.68
CA THR A 144 -9.56 -12.33 -11.50
C THR A 144 -10.01 -12.52 -10.04
N GLU A 145 -9.52 -13.57 -9.39
CA GLU A 145 -9.79 -13.82 -7.97
C GLU A 145 -9.16 -12.73 -7.10
N VAL A 146 -7.91 -12.37 -7.36
CA VAL A 146 -7.24 -11.27 -6.66
C VAL A 146 -8.02 -9.97 -6.83
N ALA A 147 -8.44 -9.63 -8.06
CA ALA A 147 -9.25 -8.43 -8.31
C ALA A 147 -10.53 -8.39 -7.47
N SER A 148 -11.19 -9.54 -7.33
CA SER A 148 -12.40 -9.67 -6.50
C SER A 148 -12.09 -9.52 -5.01
N GLN A 149 -11.04 -10.18 -4.53
CA GLN A 149 -10.63 -10.15 -3.11
C GLN A 149 -10.29 -8.72 -2.65
N VAL A 150 -9.63 -7.94 -3.51
CA VAL A 150 -9.31 -6.55 -3.17
C VAL A 150 -10.46 -5.56 -3.48
N GLY A 151 -11.64 -6.05 -3.78
CA GLY A 151 -12.87 -5.26 -3.85
C GLY A 151 -13.20 -4.61 -5.20
N PHE A 152 -12.56 -5.04 -6.31
CA PHE A 152 -13.00 -4.59 -7.64
C PHE A 152 -14.25 -5.35 -8.08
N SER A 153 -15.24 -4.64 -8.61
CA SER A 153 -16.50 -5.22 -9.08
C SER A 153 -16.37 -5.96 -10.43
N SER A 154 -15.23 -5.86 -11.12
CA SER A 154 -14.92 -6.61 -12.34
C SER A 154 -13.42 -6.59 -12.64
N TYR A 155 -12.96 -7.62 -13.35
CA TYR A 155 -11.59 -7.68 -13.88
C TYR A 155 -11.24 -6.47 -14.75
N THR A 156 -12.18 -5.99 -15.57
CA THR A 156 -11.93 -4.83 -16.45
C THR A 156 -11.56 -3.59 -15.66
N LYS A 157 -12.28 -3.30 -14.56
CA LYS A 157 -11.97 -2.15 -13.69
C LYS A 157 -10.62 -2.31 -12.99
N PHE A 158 -10.32 -3.51 -12.53
CA PHE A 158 -9.02 -3.84 -11.97
C PHE A 158 -7.90 -3.62 -12.98
N SER A 159 -8.01 -4.19 -14.18
CA SER A 159 -6.99 -4.11 -15.23
C SER A 159 -6.68 -2.66 -15.64
N VAL A 160 -7.72 -1.82 -15.77
CA VAL A 160 -7.56 -0.38 -16.06
C VAL A 160 -6.83 0.33 -14.92
N ALA A 161 -7.23 0.09 -13.67
CA ALA A 161 -6.59 0.69 -12.50
C ALA A 161 -5.15 0.22 -12.35
N PHE A 162 -4.91 -1.09 -12.50
CA PHE A 162 -3.58 -1.69 -12.40
C PHE A 162 -2.63 -1.08 -13.44
N LYS A 163 -3.03 -1.07 -14.72
CA LYS A 163 -2.20 -0.49 -15.79
C LYS A 163 -1.93 0.99 -15.58
N LYS A 164 -2.92 1.74 -15.08
CA LYS A 164 -2.74 3.17 -14.78
C LYS A 164 -1.70 3.42 -13.69
N GLN A 165 -1.69 2.57 -12.66
CA GLN A 165 -0.83 2.73 -11.49
C GLN A 165 0.57 2.15 -11.71
N MET A 166 0.65 0.95 -12.31
CA MET A 166 1.90 0.20 -12.46
C MET A 166 2.59 0.44 -13.82
N GLY A 167 1.93 1.11 -14.78
CA GLY A 167 2.43 1.33 -16.13
C GLY A 167 2.34 0.11 -17.05
N MET A 168 2.04 -1.07 -16.51
CA MET A 168 1.93 -2.35 -17.19
C MET A 168 0.69 -3.11 -16.74
N ASN A 169 0.28 -4.16 -17.47
CA ASN A 169 -0.82 -5.01 -17.02
C ASN A 169 -0.36 -6.06 -15.97
N ALA A 170 -1.31 -6.65 -15.25
CA ALA A 170 -0.99 -7.61 -14.19
C ALA A 170 -0.32 -8.89 -14.70
N THR A 171 -0.55 -9.29 -15.94
CA THR A 171 0.11 -10.44 -16.57
C THR A 171 1.57 -10.13 -16.88
N GLU A 172 1.85 -8.94 -17.41
CA GLU A 172 3.21 -8.46 -17.63
C GLU A 172 3.98 -8.34 -16.30
N TYR A 173 3.33 -7.82 -15.27
CA TYR A 173 3.90 -7.74 -13.91
C TYR A 173 4.33 -9.12 -13.40
N LEU A 174 3.46 -10.14 -13.50
CA LEU A 174 3.75 -11.51 -13.07
C LEU A 174 4.85 -12.22 -13.88
N GLN A 175 5.16 -11.72 -15.08
CA GLN A 175 6.27 -12.25 -15.88
C GLN A 175 7.63 -11.66 -15.50
N GLN A 176 7.64 -10.54 -14.78
CA GLN A 176 8.85 -9.83 -14.36
C GLN A 176 9.36 -10.24 -12.98
N ILE A 177 8.50 -10.91 -12.20
CA ILE A 177 8.79 -11.46 -10.88
C ILE A 177 8.75 -13.01 -10.95
#